data_5059f3e50aa203e48c54763e47594316
#
_entry.id   5059f3e50aa203e48c54763e47594316
#
_cell.length_a   1.000
_cell.length_b   1.000
_cell.length_c   1.000
_cell.angle_alpha   90.00
_cell.angle_beta   90.00
_cell.angle_gamma   90.00
#
_symmetry.space_group_name_H-M   'P 1'
#
loop_
_entity.id
_entity.type
_entity.pdbx_description
1 polymer ?
#
loop_
_entity_poly.entity_id
_entity_poly.type
_entity_poly.pdbx_seq_one_letter_code
_entity_poly.pdbx_strand_id
1 'polypeptide(L)'
;MSPRLIETRDTPADCRANSRLEVWEGGGKQFFVLAQRGRFRDICYDHGRLLAAELEDGVFPEILATIATDVDASASLESGTLDRLQGAFFNRLSEDLLQSCSDAFRRGVEALETGYRRARPAPRFGGKAVQHACVAIDTGNVATGFTRLQKHRVLSRQFGHWMNYATTALTDTAAGRSYADTRSESPYETVDLANWLARRPGTVGRRAGMGCTGFWAAPGLSADGLGLHARNFDGAFFDWNKYPVLYLIDEREENPDYLRYAAVGTAGLIYPGGINGMNEAGIAVSLHQMSTVNFTVGDGSGAYDVAPYVQQRILREARTLDEAVEIARSRRHFASWTILVSHAPSGQALRIEMNGAEEMAGEFERLFGDTYVEKIAASEPADWMVQTNHFLADQLKERHVFLKDAHFTSSVGKWLETRARMTTAQARLSAATDAGTLDTPSALALLADHQDAAAGGAKRSFGRTICKAYSLMSSIMRADPNRTPGKDELWFTLGGDDTLTPGPHTPLAGFAIDWDGLSVSAKGLETASTVSAAEMTAMRAYASAMQAYDRPRQPDGQMFRRQPTRGEMRKIRAVALAELDRAVAAAEEAGWQDPAFRYI
;
A
#
# COMPACT_ATOMS: atom_id res chain seq x y z
N MET A 1 27.77 4.61 9.49
CA MET A 1 27.35 5.29 10.75
C MET A 1 26.08 4.61 11.22
N SER A 2 25.84 4.47 12.52
CA SER A 2 24.59 3.89 13.01
C SER A 2 23.54 4.98 13.24
N PRO A 3 22.24 4.64 13.17
CA PRO A 3 21.17 5.52 13.62
C PRO A 3 21.41 5.96 15.08
N ARG A 4 21.05 7.18 15.40
CA ARG A 4 21.18 7.73 16.75
C ARG A 4 19.88 8.35 17.22
N LEU A 5 19.56 8.15 18.50
CA LEU A 5 18.48 8.86 19.17
C LEU A 5 18.86 10.34 19.32
N ILE A 6 17.98 11.24 18.87
CA ILE A 6 18.18 12.70 18.99
C ILE A 6 17.37 13.24 20.16
N GLU A 7 16.13 12.80 20.27
CA GLU A 7 15.15 13.35 21.20
C GLU A 7 14.13 12.30 21.60
N THR A 8 13.67 12.36 22.84
CA THR A 8 12.43 11.70 23.26
C THR A 8 11.42 12.81 23.51
N ARG A 9 10.34 12.83 22.72
CA ARG A 9 9.31 13.87 22.87
C ARG A 9 8.49 13.65 24.13
N ASP A 10 8.13 14.72 24.80
CA ASP A 10 7.25 14.68 25.97
C ASP A 10 5.90 14.09 25.60
N THR A 11 5.46 13.12 26.37
CA THR A 11 4.14 12.53 26.22
C THR A 11 3.11 13.43 26.91
N PRO A 12 2.14 13.99 26.18
CA PRO A 12 1.07 14.80 26.77
C PRO A 12 0.32 14.07 27.88
N ALA A 13 -0.04 14.77 28.94
CA ALA A 13 -0.71 14.19 30.12
C ALA A 13 -2.10 13.59 29.80
N ASP A 14 -2.68 13.94 28.66
CA ASP A 14 -3.96 13.42 28.19
C ASP A 14 -3.83 12.20 27.26
N CYS A 15 -2.61 11.67 27.05
CA CYS A 15 -2.40 10.37 26.45
C CYS A 15 -3.01 9.26 27.32
N ARG A 16 -3.52 8.21 26.65
CA ARG A 16 -4.33 7.15 27.25
C ARG A 16 -3.60 5.82 27.39
N ALA A 17 -2.67 5.57 26.48
CA ALA A 17 -1.76 4.45 26.52
C ALA A 17 -0.41 4.89 27.12
N ASN A 18 0.41 3.92 27.53
CA ASN A 18 1.80 4.20 27.87
C ASN A 18 2.61 4.32 26.56
N SER A 19 2.66 5.53 26.03
CA SER A 19 3.26 5.85 24.75
C SER A 19 4.58 6.62 24.92
N ARG A 20 5.60 6.26 24.10
CA ARG A 20 6.89 6.94 23.99
C ARG A 20 7.20 7.20 22.53
N LEU A 21 7.38 8.47 22.17
CA LEU A 21 7.77 8.92 20.84
C LEU A 21 9.22 9.38 20.84
N GLU A 22 10.04 8.69 20.10
CA GLU A 22 11.47 8.99 19.94
C GLU A 22 11.73 9.50 18.52
N VAL A 23 12.56 10.53 18.41
CA VAL A 23 13.08 11.05 17.14
C VAL A 23 14.51 10.53 16.96
N TRP A 24 14.74 9.84 15.88
CA TRP A 24 16.02 9.27 15.51
C TRP A 24 16.56 9.93 14.26
N GLU A 25 17.88 9.90 14.07
CA GLU A 25 18.56 10.34 12.86
C GLU A 25 19.42 9.22 12.30
N GLY A 26 19.34 9.02 10.98
CA GLY A 26 20.18 8.09 10.25
C GLY A 26 20.33 8.53 8.80
N GLY A 27 21.56 8.48 8.25
CA GLY A 27 21.81 8.86 6.87
C GLY A 27 21.41 10.30 6.51
N GLY A 28 21.44 11.22 7.48
CA GLY A 28 21.03 12.61 7.30
C GLY A 28 19.51 12.84 7.39
N LYS A 29 18.71 11.81 7.68
CA LYS A 29 17.25 11.88 7.74
C LYS A 29 16.71 11.59 9.14
N GLN A 30 15.69 12.34 9.55
CA GLN A 30 14.94 12.06 10.78
C GLN A 30 13.81 11.07 10.50
N PHE A 31 13.55 10.23 11.47
CA PHE A 31 12.44 9.27 11.50
C PHE A 31 12.00 9.02 12.94
N PHE A 32 10.92 8.30 13.13
CA PHE A 32 10.31 8.11 14.44
C PHE A 32 10.35 6.65 14.87
N VAL A 33 10.49 6.46 16.20
CA VAL A 33 10.16 5.20 16.87
C VAL A 33 9.03 5.50 17.84
N LEU A 34 7.88 4.86 17.63
CA LEU A 34 6.70 5.02 18.47
C LEU A 34 6.43 3.71 19.19
N ALA A 35 6.77 3.66 20.47
CA ALA A 35 6.49 2.54 21.36
C ALA A 35 5.22 2.80 22.16
N GLN A 36 4.26 1.87 22.12
CA GLN A 36 2.95 2.04 22.74
C GLN A 36 2.50 0.76 23.43
N ARG A 37 2.06 0.89 24.69
CA ARG A 37 1.51 -0.20 25.51
C ARG A 37 0.16 0.21 26.03
N GLY A 38 -0.89 -0.55 25.70
CA GLY A 38 -2.25 -0.23 26.11
C GLY A 38 -3.30 -0.97 25.29
N ARG A 39 -4.54 -0.54 25.38
CA ARG A 39 -5.63 -1.06 24.55
C ARG A 39 -5.56 -0.47 23.15
N PHE A 40 -5.97 -1.21 22.13
CA PHE A 40 -5.94 -0.77 20.73
C PHE A 40 -6.53 0.64 20.54
N ARG A 41 -7.69 0.90 21.12
CA ARG A 41 -8.33 2.23 21.03
C ARG A 41 -7.46 3.35 21.62
N ASP A 42 -6.81 3.09 22.75
CA ASP A 42 -6.00 4.09 23.46
C ASP A 42 -4.68 4.33 22.71
N ILE A 43 -4.09 3.29 22.13
CA ILE A 43 -2.95 3.36 21.21
C ILE A 43 -3.29 4.22 19.98
N CYS A 44 -4.46 4.02 19.37
CA CYS A 44 -4.91 4.84 18.23
C CYS A 44 -5.11 6.31 18.61
N TYR A 45 -5.67 6.58 19.80
CA TYR A 45 -5.79 7.95 20.31
C TYR A 45 -4.42 8.63 20.45
N ASP A 46 -3.49 7.95 21.10
CA ASP A 46 -2.15 8.49 21.32
C ASP A 46 -1.38 8.67 20.01
N HIS A 47 -1.56 7.78 19.04
CA HIS A 47 -1.00 7.94 17.71
C HIS A 47 -1.47 9.25 17.06
N GLY A 48 -2.78 9.49 17.03
CA GLY A 48 -3.34 10.74 16.51
C GLY A 48 -2.89 11.97 17.30
N ARG A 49 -2.68 11.82 18.62
CA ARG A 49 -2.25 12.90 19.52
C ARG A 49 -0.78 13.28 19.35
N LEU A 50 0.08 12.27 19.22
CA LEU A 50 1.54 12.45 19.18
C LEU A 50 2.08 12.82 17.80
N LEU A 51 1.47 12.29 16.73
CA LEU A 51 1.92 12.48 15.34
C LEU A 51 0.99 13.40 14.52
N ALA A 52 0.22 14.26 15.19
CA ALA A 52 -0.77 15.12 14.52
C ALA A 52 -0.18 16.06 13.47
N ALA A 53 1.01 16.59 13.69
CA ALA A 53 1.68 17.49 12.76
C ALA A 53 2.19 16.73 11.54
N GLU A 54 2.80 15.59 11.77
CA GLU A 54 3.34 14.69 10.75
C GLU A 54 2.20 14.10 9.89
N LEU A 55 1.04 13.87 10.50
CA LEU A 55 -0.16 13.42 9.82
C LEU A 55 -0.70 14.47 8.85
N GLU A 56 -0.72 15.75 9.24
CA GLU A 56 -1.16 16.86 8.38
C GLU A 56 -0.22 17.16 7.21
N ASP A 57 1.06 16.93 7.38
CA ASP A 57 2.10 17.28 6.43
C ASP A 57 2.68 16.07 5.67
N GLY A 58 2.34 14.87 6.09
CA GLY A 58 2.82 13.62 5.52
C GLY A 58 1.94 13.05 4.42
N VAL A 59 1.67 11.75 4.52
CA VAL A 59 1.00 10.96 3.49
C VAL A 59 -0.51 11.19 3.39
N PHE A 60 -1.18 11.69 4.43
CA PHE A 60 -2.64 11.86 4.43
C PHE A 60 -3.16 12.76 3.29
N PRO A 61 -2.61 13.96 3.05
CA PRO A 61 -3.01 14.77 1.90
C PRO A 61 -2.90 14.01 0.58
N GLU A 62 -1.84 13.23 0.43
CA GLU A 62 -1.59 12.48 -0.79
C GLU A 62 -2.51 11.26 -0.95
N ILE A 63 -2.78 10.54 0.14
CA ILE A 63 -3.76 9.45 0.16
C ILE A 63 -5.14 9.95 -0.23
N LEU A 64 -5.61 11.02 0.39
CA LEU A 64 -6.92 11.61 0.10
C LEU A 64 -7.02 12.11 -1.36
N ALA A 65 -5.96 12.72 -1.88
CA ALA A 65 -5.91 13.14 -3.27
C ALA A 65 -5.88 11.95 -4.24
N THR A 66 -5.20 10.86 -3.88
CA THR A 66 -5.15 9.64 -4.69
C THR A 66 -6.53 9.04 -4.88
N ILE A 67 -7.26 8.89 -3.80
CA ILE A 67 -8.63 8.38 -3.83
C ILE A 67 -9.48 9.27 -4.74
N ALA A 68 -9.39 10.58 -4.59
CA ALA A 68 -10.16 11.53 -5.40
C ALA A 68 -9.81 11.51 -6.89
N THR A 69 -8.58 11.12 -7.25
CA THR A 69 -8.09 11.15 -8.65
C THR A 69 -8.14 9.80 -9.37
N ASP A 70 -8.33 8.70 -8.66
CA ASP A 70 -8.43 7.36 -9.27
C ASP A 70 -9.69 7.17 -10.14
N VAL A 71 -10.67 8.06 -9.98
CA VAL A 71 -11.78 8.23 -10.92
C VAL A 71 -11.48 9.41 -11.84
N ASP A 72 -10.83 9.15 -12.96
CA ASP A 72 -10.54 10.19 -13.95
C ASP A 72 -11.79 10.57 -14.73
N ALA A 73 -12.39 11.63 -14.27
CA ALA A 73 -13.54 12.25 -14.90
C ALA A 73 -13.17 13.61 -15.54
N SER A 74 -11.92 13.82 -15.82
CA SER A 74 -11.34 15.11 -16.11
C SER A 74 -11.47 15.58 -17.53
N ALA A 75 -12.52 15.86 -18.15
CA ALA A 75 -12.35 16.64 -19.39
C ALA A 75 -13.54 17.44 -19.95
N SER A 76 -14.75 17.44 -19.42
CA SER A 76 -15.84 18.14 -20.09
C SER A 76 -16.97 18.72 -19.25
N LEU A 77 -16.98 18.52 -17.95
CA LEU A 77 -17.85 19.28 -17.06
C LEU A 77 -17.06 20.47 -16.49
N GLU A 78 -17.74 21.56 -16.17
CA GLU A 78 -17.12 22.63 -15.39
C GLU A 78 -16.49 22.00 -14.15
N SER A 79 -15.19 22.19 -13.99
CA SER A 79 -14.33 21.44 -13.06
C SER A 79 -14.89 21.28 -11.64
N GLY A 80 -15.63 22.28 -11.15
CA GLY A 80 -16.16 22.27 -9.80
C GLY A 80 -17.31 21.31 -9.52
N THR A 81 -18.13 20.93 -10.51
CA THR A 81 -19.25 20.00 -10.30
C THR A 81 -18.76 18.56 -10.26
N LEU A 82 -17.80 18.24 -11.12
CA LEU A 82 -17.25 16.90 -11.19
C LEU A 82 -16.44 16.53 -9.95
N ASP A 83 -15.62 17.47 -9.47
CA ASP A 83 -14.85 17.29 -8.22
C ASP A 83 -15.76 17.02 -7.03
N ARG A 84 -16.92 17.71 -6.98
CA ARG A 84 -17.92 17.49 -5.93
C ARG A 84 -18.56 16.11 -6.03
N LEU A 85 -18.87 15.66 -7.23
CA LEU A 85 -19.46 14.33 -7.47
C LEU A 85 -18.48 13.21 -7.15
N GLN A 86 -17.22 13.37 -7.56
CA GLN A 86 -16.16 12.41 -7.20
C GLN A 86 -15.94 12.36 -5.70
N GLY A 87 -15.76 13.52 -5.07
CA GLY A 87 -15.60 13.59 -3.61
C GLY A 87 -16.80 12.98 -2.87
N ALA A 88 -18.02 13.19 -3.37
CA ALA A 88 -19.23 12.60 -2.81
C ALA A 88 -19.25 11.06 -2.93
N PHE A 89 -18.88 10.53 -4.10
CA PHE A 89 -18.81 9.09 -4.33
C PHE A 89 -17.78 8.42 -3.40
N PHE A 90 -16.57 8.98 -3.30
CA PHE A 90 -15.54 8.43 -2.42
C PHE A 90 -15.87 8.55 -0.95
N ASN A 91 -16.47 9.66 -0.54
CA ASN A 91 -16.94 9.82 0.83
C ASN A 91 -17.96 8.74 1.17
N ARG A 92 -18.93 8.50 0.28
CA ARG A 92 -19.93 7.45 0.49
C ARG A 92 -19.30 6.07 0.52
N LEU A 93 -18.43 5.75 -0.43
CA LEU A 93 -17.73 4.47 -0.49
C LEU A 93 -16.92 4.23 0.80
N SER A 94 -16.15 5.22 1.24
CA SER A 94 -15.36 5.12 2.48
C SER A 94 -16.24 4.96 3.72
N GLU A 95 -17.39 5.64 3.77
CA GLU A 95 -18.38 5.48 4.85
C GLU A 95 -18.95 4.07 4.88
N ASP A 96 -19.35 3.51 3.75
CA ASP A 96 -19.93 2.16 3.67
C ASP A 96 -18.90 1.08 4.04
N LEU A 97 -17.64 1.22 3.57
CA LEU A 97 -16.57 0.34 4.01
C LEU A 97 -16.36 0.44 5.53
N LEU A 98 -16.24 1.65 6.06
CA LEU A 98 -16.02 1.85 7.49
C LEU A 98 -17.16 1.28 8.35
N GLN A 99 -18.43 1.49 7.93
CA GLN A 99 -19.59 0.94 8.63
C GLN A 99 -19.63 -0.58 8.62
N SER A 100 -19.09 -1.20 7.59
CA SER A 100 -19.00 -2.65 7.45
C SER A 100 -17.83 -3.29 8.21
N CYS A 101 -16.85 -2.46 8.65
CA CYS A 101 -15.73 -2.93 9.48
C CYS A 101 -16.15 -3.32 10.90
N SER A 102 -15.32 -4.14 11.54
CA SER A 102 -15.49 -4.53 12.94
C SER A 102 -15.56 -3.31 13.88
N ASP A 103 -16.27 -3.47 14.99
CA ASP A 103 -16.36 -2.44 16.02
C ASP A 103 -15.00 -2.02 16.58
N ALA A 104 -14.08 -2.98 16.72
CA ALA A 104 -12.74 -2.69 17.23
C ALA A 104 -12.02 -1.73 16.29
N PHE A 105 -12.05 -2.00 14.97
CA PHE A 105 -11.43 -1.11 13.97
C PHE A 105 -12.08 0.27 13.97
N ARG A 106 -13.42 0.34 13.93
CA ARG A 106 -14.16 1.62 13.93
C ARG A 106 -13.82 2.49 15.14
N ARG A 107 -13.80 1.88 16.35
CA ARG A 107 -13.41 2.60 17.58
C ARG A 107 -11.95 3.06 17.55
N GLY A 108 -11.06 2.33 16.91
CA GLY A 108 -9.67 2.75 16.67
C GLY A 108 -9.59 3.98 15.78
N VAL A 109 -10.33 3.97 14.67
CA VAL A 109 -10.42 5.12 13.73
C VAL A 109 -10.95 6.38 14.42
N GLU A 110 -12.04 6.26 15.18
CA GLU A 110 -12.64 7.37 15.95
C GLU A 110 -11.68 7.90 17.04
N ALA A 111 -10.93 7.01 17.67
CA ALA A 111 -9.96 7.38 18.68
C ALA A 111 -8.78 8.14 18.08
N LEU A 112 -8.24 7.69 16.94
CA LEU A 112 -7.18 8.40 16.21
C LEU A 112 -7.62 9.81 15.83
N GLU A 113 -8.82 9.96 15.25
CA GLU A 113 -9.40 11.26 14.94
C GLU A 113 -9.51 12.15 16.18
N THR A 114 -9.99 11.59 17.29
CA THR A 114 -10.15 12.33 18.56
C THR A 114 -8.79 12.83 19.07
N GLY A 115 -7.77 11.99 19.04
CA GLY A 115 -6.40 12.35 19.42
C GLY A 115 -5.82 13.44 18.53
N TYR A 116 -6.00 13.31 17.21
CA TYR A 116 -5.59 14.30 16.23
C TYR A 116 -6.24 15.66 16.49
N ARG A 117 -7.57 15.72 16.66
CA ARG A 117 -8.29 16.97 16.95
C ARG A 117 -7.85 17.59 18.28
N ARG A 118 -7.55 16.76 19.28
CA ARG A 118 -7.06 17.24 20.57
C ARG A 118 -5.68 17.92 20.43
N ALA A 119 -4.83 17.39 19.55
CA ALA A 119 -3.52 17.98 19.26
C ALA A 119 -3.62 19.26 18.42
N ARG A 120 -4.63 19.35 17.54
CA ARG A 120 -4.80 20.40 16.53
C ARG A 120 -6.15 21.08 16.71
N PRO A 121 -6.26 22.15 17.55
CA PRO A 121 -7.52 22.86 17.77
C PRO A 121 -8.10 23.47 16.48
N ALA A 122 -7.26 23.80 15.50
CA ALA A 122 -7.65 24.20 14.15
C ALA A 122 -7.10 23.17 13.14
N PRO A 123 -7.70 21.97 13.05
CA PRO A 123 -7.18 20.88 12.24
C PRO A 123 -7.31 21.18 10.74
N ARG A 124 -6.31 20.81 9.97
CA ARG A 124 -6.33 20.91 8.51
C ARG A 124 -7.40 20.02 7.88
N PHE A 125 -7.64 18.85 8.47
CA PHE A 125 -8.59 17.85 8.00
C PHE A 125 -9.81 17.76 8.92
N GLY A 126 -11.00 17.70 8.33
CA GLY A 126 -12.21 17.36 9.06
C GLY A 126 -12.20 15.89 9.53
N GLY A 127 -13.01 15.56 10.55
CA GLY A 127 -13.04 14.21 11.12
C GLY A 127 -13.31 13.11 10.10
N LYS A 128 -14.25 13.32 9.21
CA LYS A 128 -14.54 12.37 8.13
C LYS A 128 -13.33 12.10 7.23
N ALA A 129 -12.54 13.11 6.90
CA ALA A 129 -11.36 12.94 6.07
C ALA A 129 -10.31 12.05 6.75
N VAL A 130 -10.11 12.20 8.06
CA VAL A 130 -9.21 11.34 8.84
C VAL A 130 -9.73 9.89 8.85
N GLN A 131 -11.03 9.71 9.09
CA GLN A 131 -11.66 8.38 9.08
C GLN A 131 -11.55 7.71 7.70
N HIS A 132 -11.81 8.44 6.62
CA HIS A 132 -11.70 7.93 5.25
C HIS A 132 -10.27 7.56 4.87
N ALA A 133 -9.27 8.30 5.33
CA ALA A 133 -7.88 7.96 5.12
C ALA A 133 -7.51 6.59 5.74
N CYS A 134 -8.15 6.20 6.84
CA CYS A 134 -7.91 4.91 7.48
C CYS A 134 -8.44 3.70 6.68
N VAL A 135 -9.39 3.89 5.77
CA VAL A 135 -9.90 2.84 4.86
C VAL A 135 -9.44 3.04 3.41
N ALA A 136 -8.58 4.03 3.18
CA ALA A 136 -8.24 4.52 1.86
C ALA A 136 -7.62 3.46 0.93
N ILE A 137 -6.81 2.54 1.47
CA ILE A 137 -6.15 1.49 0.68
C ILE A 137 -7.19 0.55 0.06
N ASP A 138 -8.17 0.10 0.83
CA ASP A 138 -9.25 -0.74 0.32
C ASP A 138 -10.24 0.07 -0.52
N THR A 139 -10.55 1.32 -0.15
CA THR A 139 -11.38 2.23 -0.97
C THR A 139 -10.78 2.39 -2.36
N GLY A 140 -9.46 2.62 -2.48
CA GLY A 140 -8.76 2.70 -3.75
C GLY A 140 -8.84 1.41 -4.56
N ASN A 141 -8.73 0.25 -3.92
CA ASN A 141 -8.87 -1.05 -4.56
C ASN A 141 -10.29 -1.29 -5.09
N VAL A 142 -11.30 -1.01 -4.29
CA VAL A 142 -12.72 -1.11 -4.69
C VAL A 142 -13.01 -0.17 -5.85
N ALA A 143 -12.58 1.09 -5.77
CA ALA A 143 -12.75 2.07 -6.85
C ALA A 143 -12.04 1.64 -8.15
N THR A 144 -10.85 1.07 -8.05
CA THR A 144 -10.12 0.51 -9.21
C THR A 144 -10.87 -0.68 -9.80
N GLY A 145 -11.39 -1.58 -8.98
CA GLY A 145 -12.23 -2.70 -9.41
C GLY A 145 -13.49 -2.22 -10.12
N PHE A 146 -14.19 -1.25 -9.54
CA PHE A 146 -15.35 -0.62 -10.12
C PHE A 146 -15.06 -0.02 -11.52
N THR A 147 -13.98 0.75 -11.64
CA THR A 147 -13.57 1.35 -12.92
C THR A 147 -13.27 0.28 -13.98
N ARG A 148 -12.70 -0.86 -13.58
CA ARG A 148 -12.45 -1.99 -14.47
C ARG A 148 -13.73 -2.64 -14.93
N LEU A 149 -14.69 -2.89 -14.03
CA LEU A 149 -16.00 -3.42 -14.39
C LEU A 149 -16.72 -2.54 -15.41
N GLN A 150 -16.69 -1.22 -15.24
CA GLN A 150 -17.28 -0.28 -16.18
C GLN A 150 -16.72 -0.43 -17.59
N LYS A 151 -15.44 -0.71 -17.74
CA LYS A 151 -14.80 -0.94 -19.04
C LYS A 151 -15.26 -2.24 -19.70
N HIS A 152 -15.66 -3.24 -18.92
CA HIS A 152 -15.93 -4.59 -19.41
C HIS A 152 -17.37 -4.86 -19.82
N ARG A 153 -18.28 -3.94 -19.85
CA ARG A 153 -19.70 -4.04 -20.31
C ARG A 153 -20.34 -5.46 -20.35
N VAL A 154 -19.51 -6.49 -20.18
CA VAL A 154 -19.87 -7.91 -20.28
C VAL A 154 -20.66 -8.39 -19.06
N LEU A 155 -20.56 -7.67 -17.95
CA LEU A 155 -21.20 -8.02 -16.68
C LEU A 155 -22.47 -7.19 -16.48
N SER A 156 -23.43 -7.31 -17.39
CA SER A 156 -24.60 -6.41 -17.50
C SER A 156 -25.42 -6.29 -16.20
N ARG A 157 -25.55 -7.36 -15.42
CA ARG A 157 -26.36 -7.36 -14.20
C ARG A 157 -25.64 -6.76 -13.00
N GLN A 158 -24.36 -7.08 -12.84
CA GLN A 158 -23.51 -6.49 -11.81
C GLN A 158 -23.14 -5.05 -12.13
N PHE A 159 -22.89 -4.75 -13.40
CA PHE A 159 -22.77 -3.39 -13.85
C PHE A 159 -24.02 -2.59 -13.47
N GLY A 160 -25.23 -3.14 -13.66
CA GLY A 160 -26.49 -2.53 -13.21
C GLY A 160 -26.54 -2.31 -11.71
N HIS A 161 -26.13 -3.30 -10.90
CA HIS A 161 -26.08 -3.15 -9.44
C HIS A 161 -25.10 -2.05 -9.00
N TRP A 162 -23.88 -2.07 -9.51
CA TRP A 162 -22.86 -1.05 -9.19
C TRP A 162 -23.21 0.32 -9.75
N MET A 163 -23.89 0.37 -10.88
CA MET A 163 -24.42 1.62 -11.43
C MET A 163 -25.51 2.19 -10.55
N ASN A 164 -26.44 1.36 -10.05
CA ASN A 164 -27.44 1.78 -9.09
C ASN A 164 -26.80 2.25 -7.78
N TYR A 165 -25.79 1.56 -7.27
CA TYR A 165 -25.05 2.00 -6.10
C TYR A 165 -24.39 3.38 -6.33
N ALA A 166 -23.65 3.53 -7.42
CA ALA A 166 -23.00 4.79 -7.75
C ALA A 166 -24.03 5.94 -7.93
N THR A 167 -25.14 5.65 -8.58
CA THR A 167 -26.24 6.60 -8.77
C THR A 167 -26.86 7.00 -7.44
N THR A 168 -27.18 6.03 -6.57
CA THR A 168 -27.73 6.28 -5.24
C THR A 168 -26.74 7.09 -4.39
N ALA A 169 -25.46 6.69 -4.37
CA ALA A 169 -24.41 7.40 -3.64
C ALA A 169 -24.25 8.86 -4.10
N LEU A 170 -24.40 9.11 -5.40
CA LEU A 170 -24.35 10.46 -5.97
C LEU A 170 -25.62 11.27 -5.64
N THR A 171 -26.79 10.67 -5.75
CA THR A 171 -28.07 11.35 -5.51
C THR A 171 -28.33 11.62 -4.03
N ASP A 172 -27.77 10.84 -3.13
CA ASP A 172 -27.86 11.07 -1.67
C ASP A 172 -27.07 12.29 -1.20
N THR A 173 -26.26 12.88 -2.04
CA THR A 173 -25.48 14.07 -1.71
C THR A 173 -26.19 15.35 -2.17
N ALA A 174 -25.88 16.47 -1.52
CA ALA A 174 -26.39 17.78 -1.96
C ALA A 174 -25.96 18.12 -3.40
N ALA A 175 -24.74 17.70 -3.80
CA ALA A 175 -24.22 17.90 -5.15
C ALA A 175 -24.92 17.00 -6.17
N GLY A 176 -25.21 15.74 -5.81
CA GLY A 176 -25.97 14.81 -6.66
C GLY A 176 -27.43 15.24 -6.82
N ARG A 177 -28.07 15.69 -5.75
CA ARG A 177 -29.43 16.26 -5.82
C ARG A 177 -29.47 17.51 -6.71
N SER A 178 -28.54 18.44 -6.54
CA SER A 178 -28.45 19.63 -7.40
C SER A 178 -28.22 19.28 -8.87
N TYR A 179 -27.47 18.21 -9.15
CA TYR A 179 -27.27 17.73 -10.51
C TYR A 179 -28.55 17.07 -11.08
N ALA A 180 -29.26 16.28 -10.28
CA ALA A 180 -30.53 15.68 -10.66
C ALA A 180 -31.62 16.72 -10.90
N ASP A 181 -31.68 17.79 -10.07
CA ASP A 181 -32.65 18.89 -10.18
C ASP A 181 -32.44 19.76 -11.44
N THR A 182 -31.21 19.77 -11.99
CA THR A 182 -30.91 20.57 -13.21
C THR A 182 -31.20 19.83 -14.51
N ARG A 183 -31.48 18.51 -14.44
CA ARG A 183 -31.83 17.68 -15.59
C ARG A 183 -33.15 16.97 -15.34
N SER A 184 -34.19 17.42 -15.97
CA SER A 184 -35.53 16.88 -15.79
C SER A 184 -35.71 15.43 -16.29
N GLU A 185 -36.33 14.62 -15.44
CA GLU A 185 -37.33 13.58 -15.77
C GLU A 185 -36.91 12.26 -16.44
N SER A 186 -35.65 11.97 -16.75
CA SER A 186 -35.32 10.66 -17.35
C SER A 186 -34.38 9.81 -16.48
N PRO A 187 -34.79 8.63 -16.02
CA PRO A 187 -33.90 7.67 -15.36
C PRO A 187 -32.74 7.20 -16.26
N TYR A 188 -32.80 7.47 -17.56
CA TYR A 188 -31.73 7.20 -18.51
C TYR A 188 -30.58 8.21 -18.44
N GLU A 189 -30.77 9.41 -17.91
CA GLU A 189 -29.72 10.45 -17.83
C GLU A 189 -28.71 10.19 -16.71
N THR A 190 -29.14 9.57 -15.62
CA THR A 190 -28.24 9.11 -14.56
C THR A 190 -27.37 7.93 -15.03
N VAL A 191 -27.93 7.04 -15.85
CA VAL A 191 -27.19 5.99 -16.56
C VAL A 191 -26.21 6.62 -17.56
N ASP A 192 -26.52 7.78 -18.13
CA ASP A 192 -25.64 8.50 -19.05
C ASP A 192 -24.44 9.17 -18.35
N LEU A 193 -24.59 9.71 -17.12
CA LEU A 193 -23.43 10.21 -16.36
C LEU A 193 -22.44 9.09 -16.07
N ALA A 194 -22.92 7.97 -15.60
CA ALA A 194 -22.08 6.83 -15.31
C ALA A 194 -21.54 6.16 -16.58
N ASN A 195 -22.30 6.10 -17.66
CA ASN A 195 -21.82 5.72 -18.99
C ASN A 195 -20.81 6.74 -19.55
N TRP A 196 -20.99 8.01 -19.23
CA TRP A 196 -20.05 9.05 -19.60
C TRP A 196 -18.74 8.94 -18.80
N LEU A 197 -18.81 8.72 -17.50
CA LEU A 197 -17.67 8.40 -16.66
C LEU A 197 -16.92 7.15 -17.16
N ALA A 198 -17.68 6.14 -17.65
CA ALA A 198 -17.13 4.90 -18.19
C ALA A 198 -16.54 5.02 -19.61
N ARG A 199 -16.99 5.98 -20.42
CA ARG A 199 -16.62 6.09 -21.85
C ARG A 199 -15.30 6.82 -22.12
N ARG A 200 -14.60 7.32 -21.10
CA ARG A 200 -13.34 8.02 -21.32
C ARG A 200 -12.15 7.06 -21.29
N PRO A 201 -11.64 6.66 -22.46
CA PRO A 201 -10.41 5.89 -22.51
C PRO A 201 -9.24 6.82 -22.24
N GLY A 202 -8.35 6.45 -21.38
CA GLY A 202 -7.01 6.97 -21.54
C GLY A 202 -6.19 7.26 -20.32
N THR A 203 -6.77 7.36 -19.12
CA THR A 203 -5.96 7.82 -17.98
C THR A 203 -5.80 6.79 -16.87
N VAL A 204 -6.74 5.88 -16.68
CA VAL A 204 -6.66 4.84 -15.64
C VAL A 204 -5.59 3.76 -15.92
N GLY A 205 -5.16 3.59 -17.16
CA GLY A 205 -4.13 2.62 -17.55
C GLY A 205 -2.69 3.09 -17.38
N ARG A 206 -2.46 4.36 -17.10
CA ARG A 206 -1.12 4.98 -17.12
C ARG A 206 -0.58 5.31 -15.72
N ARG A 207 -1.38 5.18 -14.68
CA ARG A 207 -0.92 5.48 -13.31
C ARG A 207 -0.04 4.37 -12.78
N ALA A 208 1.02 4.77 -12.08
CA ALA A 208 1.82 3.88 -11.26
C ALA A 208 0.91 3.26 -10.19
N GLY A 209 0.31 2.13 -10.51
CA GLY A 209 -0.50 1.39 -9.56
C GLY A 209 0.36 0.95 -8.39
N MET A 210 -0.25 0.71 -7.22
CA MET A 210 0.44 0.06 -6.12
C MET A 210 1.02 -1.27 -6.61
N GLY A 211 2.25 -1.56 -6.20
CA GLY A 211 2.95 -2.79 -6.48
C GLY A 211 3.73 -3.23 -5.25
N CYS A 212 4.16 -4.46 -5.28
CA CYS A 212 5.00 -5.00 -4.21
C CYS A 212 5.81 -6.16 -4.75
N THR A 213 7.01 -6.34 -4.22
CA THR A 213 7.78 -7.58 -4.35
C THR A 213 8.24 -7.96 -2.97
N GLY A 214 7.87 -9.15 -2.49
CA GLY A 214 8.31 -9.67 -1.21
C GLY A 214 8.85 -11.06 -1.36
N PHE A 215 9.71 -11.47 -0.43
CA PHE A 215 10.25 -12.82 -0.38
C PHE A 215 10.58 -13.23 1.05
N TRP A 216 10.64 -14.53 1.23
CA TRP A 216 11.08 -15.21 2.43
C TRP A 216 12.19 -16.19 2.14
N ALA A 217 13.13 -16.33 3.05
CA ALA A 217 14.07 -17.44 3.14
C ALA A 217 14.19 -17.90 4.59
N ALA A 218 14.15 -19.22 4.78
CA ALA A 218 14.27 -19.87 6.07
C ALA A 218 15.63 -19.62 6.73
N PRO A 219 15.73 -19.73 8.05
CA PRO A 219 17.02 -19.58 8.77
C PRO A 219 18.16 -20.43 8.21
N GLY A 220 17.86 -21.66 7.79
CA GLY A 220 18.85 -22.56 7.19
C GLY A 220 19.36 -22.14 5.81
N LEU A 221 18.70 -21.17 5.17
CA LEU A 221 19.07 -20.65 3.84
C LEU A 221 19.77 -19.28 3.92
N SER A 222 19.85 -18.70 5.10
CA SER A 222 20.52 -17.42 5.32
C SER A 222 21.93 -17.59 5.88
N ALA A 223 22.81 -16.62 5.61
CA ALA A 223 24.23 -16.70 5.98
C ALA A 223 24.50 -16.73 7.49
N ASP A 224 23.58 -16.17 8.30
CA ASP A 224 23.73 -16.02 9.75
C ASP A 224 22.68 -16.79 10.58
N GLY A 225 21.87 -17.62 9.92
CA GLY A 225 20.88 -18.45 10.59
C GLY A 225 19.63 -17.74 11.08
N LEU A 226 19.39 -16.49 10.66
CA LEU A 226 18.14 -15.77 10.92
C LEU A 226 17.18 -15.95 9.74
N GLY A 227 15.89 -16.15 10.01
CA GLY A 227 14.86 -16.09 8.98
C GLY A 227 14.80 -14.69 8.36
N LEU A 228 14.67 -14.62 7.04
CA LEU A 228 14.68 -13.35 6.31
C LEU A 228 13.41 -13.14 5.53
N HIS A 229 12.61 -12.15 5.92
CA HIS A 229 11.41 -11.70 5.21
C HIS A 229 11.63 -10.27 4.71
N ALA A 230 11.66 -10.09 3.41
CA ALA A 230 11.96 -8.80 2.80
C ALA A 230 10.88 -8.35 1.82
N ARG A 231 10.71 -7.02 1.65
CA ARG A 231 9.69 -6.46 0.77
C ARG A 231 10.03 -5.08 0.27
N ASN A 232 9.69 -4.81 -1.01
CA ASN A 232 9.45 -3.49 -1.57
C ASN A 232 7.96 -3.16 -1.55
N PHE A 233 7.63 -1.95 -1.10
CA PHE A 233 6.34 -1.32 -1.28
C PHE A 233 6.44 -0.27 -2.38
N ASP A 234 5.71 -0.49 -3.49
CA ASP A 234 5.69 0.42 -4.64
C ASP A 234 4.36 1.17 -4.68
N GLY A 235 4.40 2.44 -4.98
CA GLY A 235 3.20 3.26 -5.11
C GLY A 235 3.48 4.70 -5.49
N ALA A 236 2.45 5.42 -5.87
CA ALA A 236 2.56 6.84 -6.19
C ALA A 236 2.28 7.74 -4.98
N PHE A 237 2.67 7.30 -3.78
CA PHE A 237 2.54 8.05 -2.52
C PHE A 237 3.91 8.56 -2.09
N PHE A 238 4.44 9.55 -2.82
CA PHE A 238 5.81 10.00 -2.62
C PHE A 238 6.08 10.61 -1.23
N ASP A 239 5.07 11.17 -0.58
CA ASP A 239 5.17 11.66 0.81
C ASP A 239 5.18 10.54 1.86
N TRP A 240 5.09 9.26 1.47
CA TRP A 240 5.20 8.11 2.36
C TRP A 240 6.48 8.13 3.20
N ASN A 241 7.61 8.47 2.57
CA ASN A 241 8.91 8.51 3.22
C ASN A 241 9.22 9.85 3.91
N LYS A 242 8.24 10.75 4.01
CA LYS A 242 8.46 12.04 4.67
C LYS A 242 8.60 11.88 6.19
N TYR A 243 7.78 11.00 6.76
CA TYR A 243 7.78 10.70 8.19
C TYR A 243 7.73 9.19 8.45
N PRO A 244 8.84 8.47 8.16
CA PRO A 244 8.90 7.03 8.45
C PRO A 244 8.76 6.79 9.94
N VAL A 245 8.02 5.74 10.29
CA VAL A 245 7.79 5.35 11.69
C VAL A 245 8.05 3.86 11.86
N LEU A 246 8.87 3.53 12.87
CA LEU A 246 8.96 2.20 13.44
C LEU A 246 8.01 2.13 14.64
N TYR A 247 7.01 1.30 14.55
CA TYR A 247 6.04 1.05 15.61
C TYR A 247 6.45 -0.15 16.43
N LEU A 248 6.36 -0.03 17.76
CA LEU A 248 6.50 -1.11 18.72
C LEU A 248 5.22 -1.15 19.55
N ILE A 249 4.46 -2.23 19.44
CA ILE A 249 3.10 -2.28 19.98
C ILE A 249 2.94 -3.45 20.96
N ASP A 250 2.29 -3.16 22.09
CA ASP A 250 1.90 -4.12 23.11
C ASP A 250 0.43 -3.88 23.50
N GLU A 251 -0.48 -4.72 22.98
CA GLU A 251 -1.92 -4.65 23.22
C GLU A 251 -2.39 -5.61 24.33
N ARG A 252 -1.49 -6.17 25.14
CA ARG A 252 -1.83 -7.18 26.18
C ARG A 252 -2.71 -6.65 27.32
N GLU A 253 -2.88 -5.35 27.45
CA GLU A 253 -3.91 -4.76 28.32
C GLU A 253 -5.33 -5.02 27.82
N GLU A 254 -5.52 -5.23 26.52
CA GLU A 254 -6.81 -5.58 25.95
C GLU A 254 -7.07 -7.08 26.07
N ASN A 255 -6.07 -7.89 25.74
CA ASN A 255 -6.10 -9.34 25.88
C ASN A 255 -4.69 -9.85 26.22
N PRO A 256 -4.47 -10.48 27.40
CA PRO A 256 -3.15 -10.99 27.81
C PRO A 256 -2.52 -11.99 26.85
N ASP A 257 -3.31 -12.66 26.00
CA ASP A 257 -2.85 -13.63 25.02
C ASP A 257 -2.30 -12.96 23.75
N TYR A 258 -2.49 -11.65 23.57
CA TYR A 258 -1.93 -10.91 22.44
C TYR A 258 -0.40 -10.87 22.51
N LEU A 259 0.20 -10.81 21.34
CA LEU A 259 1.63 -10.75 21.14
C LEU A 259 2.08 -9.30 20.93
N ARG A 260 3.29 -9.01 21.36
CA ARG A 260 3.98 -7.78 21.00
C ARG A 260 4.44 -7.87 19.55
N TYR A 261 4.36 -6.77 18.84
CA TYR A 261 4.81 -6.72 17.46
C TYR A 261 5.49 -5.41 17.11
N ALA A 262 6.35 -5.48 16.10
CA ALA A 262 7.03 -4.34 15.51
C ALA A 262 6.62 -4.22 14.04
N ALA A 263 6.44 -3.00 13.55
CA ALA A 263 6.05 -2.76 12.18
C ALA A 263 6.63 -1.46 11.65
N VAL A 264 6.76 -1.34 10.33
CA VAL A 264 7.19 -0.12 9.68
C VAL A 264 6.10 0.45 8.81
N GLY A 265 6.04 1.77 8.77
CA GLY A 265 5.09 2.51 7.99
C GLY A 265 5.42 3.99 7.96
N THR A 266 4.40 4.81 7.94
CA THR A 266 4.48 6.27 7.97
C THR A 266 3.48 6.83 8.96
N ALA A 267 3.67 8.06 9.41
CA ALA A 267 2.74 8.71 10.33
C ALA A 267 1.31 8.73 9.76
N GLY A 268 0.33 8.41 10.59
CA GLY A 268 -1.09 8.44 10.24
C GLY A 268 -1.73 7.07 9.96
N LEU A 269 -0.97 5.99 9.88
CA LEU A 269 -1.55 4.65 9.73
C LEU A 269 -1.93 4.07 11.08
N ILE A 270 -3.21 3.83 11.33
CA ILE A 270 -3.71 3.24 12.59
C ILE A 270 -3.44 1.73 12.72
N TYR A 271 -3.03 1.10 11.63
CA TYR A 271 -2.68 -0.32 11.55
C TYR A 271 -1.18 -0.48 11.25
N PRO A 272 -0.29 -0.22 12.21
CA PRO A 272 1.15 -0.18 11.98
C PRO A 272 1.71 -1.48 11.40
N GLY A 273 1.15 -2.62 11.69
CA GLY A 273 1.52 -3.90 11.09
C GLY A 273 0.96 -4.16 9.69
N GLY A 274 0.08 -3.28 9.19
CA GLY A 274 -0.71 -3.54 7.99
C GLY A 274 0.05 -3.53 6.66
N ILE A 275 1.28 -3.03 6.62
CA ILE A 275 2.12 -3.07 5.42
C ILE A 275 3.23 -4.10 5.57
N ASN A 276 4.02 -4.03 6.63
CA ASN A 276 5.10 -4.95 6.97
C ASN A 276 5.30 -4.97 8.47
N GLY A 277 5.54 -6.13 9.04
CA GLY A 277 5.81 -6.24 10.47
C GLY A 277 6.21 -7.65 10.89
N MET A 278 6.63 -7.78 12.14
CA MET A 278 6.94 -9.05 12.78
C MET A 278 6.53 -9.05 14.25
N ASN A 279 6.26 -10.21 14.80
CA ASN A 279 5.90 -10.36 16.21
C ASN A 279 6.93 -11.16 17.02
N GLU A 280 6.76 -11.14 18.34
CA GLU A 280 7.63 -11.82 19.29
C GLU A 280 7.60 -13.36 19.19
N ALA A 281 6.61 -13.94 18.49
CA ALA A 281 6.58 -15.38 18.22
C ALA A 281 7.37 -15.77 16.96
N GLY A 282 7.90 -14.80 16.18
CA GLY A 282 8.67 -15.02 14.97
C GLY A 282 7.83 -15.10 13.70
N ILE A 283 6.57 -14.70 13.75
CA ILE A 283 5.77 -14.44 12.55
C ILE A 283 6.22 -13.11 11.95
N ALA A 284 6.47 -13.08 10.64
CA ALA A 284 6.63 -11.86 9.88
C ALA A 284 5.65 -11.84 8.71
N VAL A 285 5.18 -10.63 8.35
CA VAL A 285 4.10 -10.46 7.35
C VAL A 285 4.40 -9.33 6.39
N SER A 286 3.91 -9.49 5.15
CA SER A 286 3.85 -8.41 4.17
C SER A 286 2.59 -8.51 3.31
N LEU A 287 1.98 -7.34 3.03
CA LEU A 287 0.72 -7.23 2.31
C LEU A 287 0.96 -6.88 0.83
N HIS A 288 0.32 -7.62 -0.08
CA HIS A 288 0.46 -7.45 -1.52
C HIS A 288 -0.90 -7.24 -2.18
N GLN A 289 -1.06 -6.11 -2.87
CA GLN A 289 -2.30 -5.79 -3.58
C GLN A 289 -2.49 -6.71 -4.78
N MET A 290 -3.68 -7.25 -4.94
CA MET A 290 -4.07 -8.02 -6.12
C MET A 290 -4.97 -7.19 -7.05
N SER A 291 -4.71 -7.31 -8.33
CA SER A 291 -5.48 -6.57 -9.34
C SER A 291 -6.60 -7.46 -9.88
N THR A 292 -7.76 -7.42 -9.24
CA THR A 292 -8.95 -8.18 -9.67
C THR A 292 -10.15 -7.27 -9.88
N VAL A 293 -11.25 -7.82 -10.38
CA VAL A 293 -12.58 -7.18 -10.41
C VAL A 293 -13.45 -7.59 -9.22
N ASN A 294 -12.91 -8.42 -8.33
CA ASN A 294 -13.65 -8.91 -7.18
C ASN A 294 -13.50 -7.92 -6.03
N PHE A 295 -14.59 -7.28 -5.67
CA PHE A 295 -14.68 -6.33 -4.57
C PHE A 295 -16.13 -6.23 -4.08
N THR A 296 -16.30 -5.72 -2.87
CA THR A 296 -17.60 -5.37 -2.29
C THR A 296 -17.49 -4.05 -1.54
N VAL A 297 -18.59 -3.38 -1.32
CA VAL A 297 -18.66 -2.20 -0.43
C VAL A 297 -19.04 -2.59 0.99
N GLY A 298 -19.28 -3.90 1.22
CA GLY A 298 -19.78 -4.40 2.48
C GLY A 298 -21.31 -4.26 2.60
N ASP A 299 -21.84 -4.62 3.76
CA ASP A 299 -23.28 -4.70 4.03
C ASP A 299 -23.68 -4.03 5.37
N GLY A 300 -22.76 -3.31 6.00
CA GLY A 300 -22.96 -2.69 7.31
C GLY A 300 -23.00 -3.67 8.49
N SER A 301 -22.71 -4.95 8.29
CA SER A 301 -22.83 -5.99 9.32
C SER A 301 -21.73 -5.96 10.39
N GLY A 302 -20.64 -5.24 10.18
CA GLY A 302 -19.45 -5.31 11.04
C GLY A 302 -18.62 -6.59 10.86
N ALA A 303 -18.91 -7.39 9.82
CA ALA A 303 -18.23 -8.65 9.56
C ALA A 303 -16.97 -8.51 8.70
N TYR A 304 -16.70 -7.32 8.18
CA TYR A 304 -15.57 -7.03 7.33
C TYR A 304 -14.42 -6.38 8.11
N ASP A 305 -13.22 -6.51 7.59
CA ASP A 305 -12.08 -5.69 8.00
C ASP A 305 -11.26 -5.31 6.75
N VAL A 306 -10.60 -4.15 6.78
CA VAL A 306 -9.62 -3.76 5.76
C VAL A 306 -8.42 -4.70 5.83
N ALA A 307 -7.86 -5.07 4.70
CA ALA A 307 -6.77 -6.05 4.65
C ALA A 307 -5.55 -5.66 5.52
N PRO A 308 -5.13 -4.39 5.62
CA PRO A 308 -4.09 -4.00 6.56
C PRO A 308 -4.43 -4.30 8.04
N TYR A 309 -5.69 -4.18 8.44
CA TYR A 309 -6.08 -4.50 9.82
C TYR A 309 -6.10 -6.02 10.08
N VAL A 310 -6.50 -6.81 9.07
CA VAL A 310 -6.37 -8.28 9.15
C VAL A 310 -4.91 -8.69 9.35
N GLN A 311 -3.99 -8.06 8.63
CA GLN A 311 -2.56 -8.28 8.80
C GLN A 311 -2.06 -7.88 10.20
N GLN A 312 -2.51 -6.75 10.72
CA GLN A 312 -2.22 -6.34 12.10
C GLN A 312 -2.73 -7.38 13.11
N ARG A 313 -3.93 -7.93 12.90
CA ARG A 313 -4.46 -9.01 13.73
C ARG A 313 -3.59 -10.26 13.68
N ILE A 314 -3.08 -10.65 12.52
CA ILE A 314 -2.13 -11.76 12.42
C ILE A 314 -0.90 -11.49 13.29
N LEU A 315 -0.35 -10.28 13.26
CA LEU A 315 0.82 -9.95 14.08
C LEU A 315 0.54 -10.02 15.57
N ARG A 316 -0.62 -9.56 16.04
CA ARG A 316 -0.93 -9.55 17.47
C ARG A 316 -1.50 -10.87 18.01
N GLU A 317 -2.01 -11.76 17.14
CA GLU A 317 -2.78 -12.94 17.57
C GLU A 317 -2.11 -14.27 17.18
N ALA A 318 -1.37 -14.33 16.04
CA ALA A 318 -0.84 -15.58 15.52
C ALA A 318 0.53 -15.95 16.07
N ARG A 319 0.67 -17.20 16.55
CA ARG A 319 1.92 -17.86 16.94
C ARG A 319 2.41 -18.86 15.88
N THR A 320 1.49 -19.28 15.00
CA THR A 320 1.74 -20.28 13.97
C THR A 320 1.19 -19.83 12.61
N LEU A 321 1.61 -20.49 11.54
CA LEU A 321 1.07 -20.24 10.20
C LEU A 321 -0.42 -20.59 10.10
N ASP A 322 -0.84 -21.67 10.77
CA ASP A 322 -2.26 -22.10 10.76
C ASP A 322 -3.14 -21.07 11.46
N GLU A 323 -2.72 -20.53 12.60
CA GLU A 323 -3.44 -19.44 13.28
C GLU A 323 -3.55 -18.20 12.39
N ALA A 324 -2.50 -17.86 11.63
CA ALA A 324 -2.55 -16.75 10.69
C ALA A 324 -3.62 -16.96 9.60
N VAL A 325 -3.74 -18.20 9.07
CA VAL A 325 -4.77 -18.57 8.10
C VAL A 325 -6.18 -18.44 8.71
N GLU A 326 -6.39 -18.95 9.92
CA GLU A 326 -7.70 -18.87 10.60
C GLU A 326 -8.09 -17.42 10.93
N ILE A 327 -7.14 -16.57 11.32
CA ILE A 327 -7.39 -15.14 11.52
C ILE A 327 -7.85 -14.47 10.22
N ALA A 328 -7.19 -14.75 9.10
CA ALA A 328 -7.60 -14.23 7.81
C ALA A 328 -9.00 -14.73 7.40
N ARG A 329 -9.32 -16.01 7.67
CA ARG A 329 -10.64 -16.61 7.41
C ARG A 329 -11.75 -16.07 8.31
N SER A 330 -11.42 -15.55 9.47
CA SER A 330 -12.40 -15.09 10.46
C SER A 330 -13.16 -13.83 10.05
N ARG A 331 -12.73 -13.16 8.96
CA ARG A 331 -13.32 -11.91 8.47
C ARG A 331 -13.55 -11.94 6.97
N ARG A 332 -14.48 -11.12 6.50
CA ARG A 332 -14.70 -10.83 5.08
C ARG A 332 -13.80 -9.70 4.63
N HIS A 333 -13.48 -9.64 3.35
CA HIS A 333 -12.57 -8.67 2.75
C HIS A 333 -13.28 -7.84 1.68
N PHE A 334 -12.98 -6.55 1.61
CA PHE A 334 -13.57 -5.64 0.63
C PHE A 334 -12.98 -5.81 -0.76
N ALA A 335 -11.71 -6.13 -0.83
CA ALA A 335 -10.94 -6.23 -2.07
C ALA A 335 -9.97 -7.42 -2.02
N SER A 336 -9.25 -7.63 -3.11
CA SER A 336 -8.36 -8.77 -3.24
C SER A 336 -6.94 -8.44 -2.83
N TRP A 337 -6.37 -9.28 -1.97
CA TRP A 337 -5.04 -9.13 -1.38
C TRP A 337 -4.33 -10.46 -1.22
N THR A 338 -3.01 -10.43 -1.10
CA THR A 338 -2.23 -11.57 -0.59
C THR A 338 -1.41 -11.10 0.60
N ILE A 339 -1.40 -11.89 1.66
CA ILE A 339 -0.48 -11.75 2.78
C ILE A 339 0.55 -12.85 2.65
N LEU A 340 1.83 -12.49 2.49
CA LEU A 340 2.93 -13.40 2.68
C LEU A 340 3.22 -13.47 4.17
N VAL A 341 3.12 -14.65 4.76
CA VAL A 341 3.35 -14.93 6.19
C VAL A 341 4.51 -15.88 6.31
N SER A 342 5.47 -15.56 7.14
CA SER A 342 6.60 -16.43 7.46
C SER A 342 6.72 -16.67 8.97
N HIS A 343 7.28 -17.81 9.36
CA HIS A 343 7.46 -18.21 10.74
C HIS A 343 8.87 -18.76 10.94
N ALA A 344 9.71 -18.00 11.59
CA ALA A 344 11.13 -18.34 11.75
C ALA A 344 11.35 -19.64 12.55
N PRO A 345 10.66 -19.92 13.67
CA PRO A 345 10.83 -21.17 14.40
C PRO A 345 10.54 -22.43 13.58
N SER A 346 9.56 -22.41 12.66
CA SER A 346 9.31 -23.54 11.76
C SER A 346 10.18 -23.54 10.51
N GLY A 347 10.85 -22.42 10.21
CA GLY A 347 11.61 -22.25 8.97
C GLY A 347 10.72 -22.19 7.72
N GLN A 348 9.44 -21.89 7.84
CA GLN A 348 8.49 -21.97 6.75
C GLN A 348 7.73 -20.66 6.53
N ALA A 349 7.19 -20.51 5.33
CA ALA A 349 6.25 -19.44 4.98
C ALA A 349 5.13 -19.96 4.10
N LEU A 350 4.01 -19.25 4.08
CA LEU A 350 2.90 -19.49 3.17
C LEU A 350 2.31 -18.16 2.67
N ARG A 351 1.54 -18.25 1.61
CA ARG A 351 0.71 -17.15 1.10
C ARG A 351 -0.73 -17.36 1.52
N ILE A 352 -1.35 -16.30 1.99
CA ILE A 352 -2.81 -16.24 2.21
C ILE A 352 -3.37 -15.34 1.12
N GLU A 353 -3.94 -15.93 0.10
CA GLU A 353 -4.55 -15.22 -1.02
C GLU A 353 -6.03 -14.99 -0.73
N MET A 354 -6.44 -13.72 -0.60
CA MET A 354 -7.78 -13.30 -0.20
C MET A 354 -8.49 -12.67 -1.39
N ASN A 355 -9.71 -13.11 -1.67
CA ASN A 355 -10.52 -12.56 -2.74
C ASN A 355 -11.74 -11.81 -2.18
N GLY A 356 -11.93 -10.58 -2.63
CA GLY A 356 -12.82 -9.59 -2.01
C GLY A 356 -14.32 -9.73 -2.25
N ALA A 357 -14.85 -10.70 -3.01
CA ALA A 357 -16.28 -10.65 -3.33
C ALA A 357 -16.99 -11.99 -3.27
N GLU A 358 -17.91 -12.11 -2.32
CA GLU A 358 -18.88 -13.19 -2.25
C GLU A 358 -20.07 -13.00 -3.19
N GLU A 359 -20.59 -11.78 -3.24
CA GLU A 359 -21.77 -11.40 -4.00
C GLU A 359 -21.61 -11.57 -5.52
N MET A 360 -20.35 -11.56 -5.99
CA MET A 360 -20.01 -11.72 -7.40
C MET A 360 -19.80 -13.19 -7.82
N ALA A 361 -19.75 -14.13 -6.87
CA ALA A 361 -19.46 -15.53 -7.16
C ALA A 361 -20.44 -16.15 -8.17
N GLY A 362 -21.73 -16.01 -7.96
CA GLY A 362 -22.75 -16.58 -8.83
C GLY A 362 -22.77 -15.99 -10.25
N GLU A 363 -22.39 -14.71 -10.41
CA GLU A 363 -22.26 -14.10 -11.72
C GLU A 363 -20.99 -14.55 -12.46
N PHE A 364 -19.90 -14.75 -11.74
CA PHE A 364 -18.68 -15.33 -12.29
C PHE A 364 -18.93 -16.77 -12.76
N GLU A 365 -19.61 -17.56 -11.95
CA GLU A 365 -20.02 -18.91 -12.28
C GLU A 365 -20.86 -18.95 -13.56
N ARG A 366 -21.83 -18.05 -13.68
CA ARG A 366 -22.69 -17.93 -14.86
C ARG A 366 -21.93 -17.47 -16.12
N LEU A 367 -20.96 -16.57 -15.99
CA LEU A 367 -20.28 -15.97 -17.12
C LEU A 367 -19.07 -16.77 -17.62
N PHE A 368 -18.42 -17.48 -16.73
CA PHE A 368 -17.15 -18.16 -17.00
C PHE A 368 -17.22 -19.68 -16.81
N GLY A 369 -18.37 -20.19 -16.37
CA GLY A 369 -18.57 -21.62 -16.15
C GLY A 369 -17.77 -22.22 -15.00
N ASP A 370 -17.20 -21.38 -14.14
CA ASP A 370 -16.32 -21.80 -13.05
C ASP A 370 -17.02 -21.67 -11.72
N THR A 371 -17.00 -22.72 -10.90
CA THR A 371 -17.51 -22.68 -9.52
C THR A 371 -16.56 -21.84 -8.66
N TYR A 372 -17.10 -20.83 -8.01
CA TYR A 372 -16.34 -20.08 -6.99
C TYR A 372 -16.33 -20.88 -5.70
N VAL A 373 -15.19 -21.45 -5.34
CA VAL A 373 -15.14 -22.40 -4.23
C VAL A 373 -14.61 -21.81 -2.94
N GLU A 374 -13.66 -20.88 -2.97
CA GLU A 374 -13.10 -20.29 -1.74
C GLU A 374 -12.71 -18.81 -1.88
N LYS A 375 -12.94 -18.08 -0.80
CA LYS A 375 -12.55 -16.67 -0.65
C LYS A 375 -11.09 -16.50 -0.26
N ILE A 376 -10.52 -17.53 0.37
CA ILE A 376 -9.15 -17.55 0.90
C ILE A 376 -8.52 -18.87 0.52
N ALA A 377 -7.41 -18.77 -0.21
CA ALA A 377 -6.55 -19.88 -0.51
C ALA A 377 -5.23 -19.71 0.25
N ALA A 378 -4.85 -20.68 1.07
CA ALA A 378 -3.52 -20.78 1.64
C ALA A 378 -2.67 -21.69 0.74
N SER A 379 -1.42 -21.29 0.46
CA SER A 379 -0.46 -22.14 -0.21
C SER A 379 0.10 -23.18 0.75
N GLU A 380 0.70 -24.26 0.21
CA GLU A 380 1.56 -25.12 1.00
C GLU A 380 2.72 -24.30 1.59
N PRO A 381 3.15 -24.62 2.82
CA PRO A 381 4.33 -24.00 3.42
C PRO A 381 5.61 -24.34 2.64
N ALA A 382 6.55 -23.39 2.62
CA ALA A 382 7.83 -23.55 1.96
C ALA A 382 8.96 -22.86 2.73
N ASP A 383 10.19 -23.34 2.59
CA ASP A 383 11.40 -22.79 3.19
C ASP A 383 11.89 -21.52 2.49
N TRP A 384 11.51 -21.31 1.23
CA TRP A 384 11.65 -20.02 0.57
C TRP A 384 10.44 -19.72 -0.32
N MET A 385 10.12 -18.44 -0.48
CA MET A 385 8.95 -18.01 -1.23
C MET A 385 9.11 -16.60 -1.78
N VAL A 386 8.53 -16.34 -2.95
CA VAL A 386 8.42 -14.99 -3.55
C VAL A 386 6.95 -14.66 -3.78
N GLN A 387 6.55 -13.43 -3.52
CA GLN A 387 5.23 -12.90 -3.82
C GLN A 387 5.32 -11.54 -4.52
N THR A 388 4.49 -11.36 -5.53
CA THR A 388 4.26 -10.09 -6.23
C THR A 388 2.77 -9.74 -6.24
N ASN A 389 2.21 -9.22 -7.34
CA ASN A 389 0.83 -8.72 -7.37
C ASN A 389 -0.09 -9.56 -8.26
N HIS A 390 -0.01 -10.87 -8.17
CA HIS A 390 -0.93 -11.80 -8.83
C HIS A 390 -1.16 -13.05 -7.98
N PHE A 391 -2.34 -13.63 -8.11
CA PHE A 391 -2.67 -14.89 -7.46
C PHE A 391 -1.91 -16.05 -8.10
N LEU A 392 -1.52 -16.99 -7.28
CA LEU A 392 -0.82 -18.22 -7.68
C LEU A 392 -1.64 -19.47 -7.41
N ALA A 393 -2.60 -19.42 -6.48
CA ALA A 393 -3.53 -20.51 -6.23
C ALA A 393 -4.36 -20.79 -7.48
N ASP A 394 -4.44 -22.05 -7.88
CA ASP A 394 -5.17 -22.47 -9.09
C ASP A 394 -6.62 -22.01 -9.09
N GLN A 395 -7.25 -22.00 -7.94
CA GLN A 395 -8.63 -21.58 -7.73
C GLN A 395 -8.84 -20.07 -7.96
N LEU A 396 -7.80 -19.23 -7.76
CA LEU A 396 -7.87 -17.78 -7.81
C LEU A 396 -7.17 -17.18 -9.02
N LYS A 397 -6.15 -17.85 -9.58
CA LYS A 397 -5.33 -17.27 -10.67
C LYS A 397 -6.13 -17.00 -11.95
N GLU A 398 -7.16 -17.80 -12.22
CA GLU A 398 -8.04 -17.60 -13.39
C GLU A 398 -8.98 -16.40 -13.22
N ARG A 399 -9.15 -15.91 -11.99
CA ARG A 399 -9.99 -14.76 -11.66
C ARG A 399 -9.25 -13.42 -11.80
N HIS A 400 -7.99 -13.46 -12.15
CA HIS A 400 -7.30 -12.27 -12.61
C HIS A 400 -7.97 -11.73 -13.87
N VAL A 401 -8.37 -10.48 -13.81
CA VAL A 401 -8.94 -9.71 -14.95
C VAL A 401 -8.10 -9.84 -16.22
N PHE A 402 -6.84 -10.18 -16.05
CA PHE A 402 -5.83 -10.17 -17.09
C PHE A 402 -5.82 -11.41 -17.98
N LEU A 403 -6.31 -12.54 -17.50
CA LEU A 403 -6.16 -13.82 -18.22
C LEU A 403 -7.24 -14.03 -19.28
N LYS A 404 -8.44 -13.51 -19.07
CA LYS A 404 -9.56 -13.69 -20.01
C LYS A 404 -9.81 -12.49 -20.92
N ASP A 405 -9.12 -11.37 -20.73
CA ASP A 405 -9.34 -10.12 -21.47
C ASP A 405 -8.10 -9.68 -22.24
N ALA A 406 -7.81 -10.41 -23.32
CA ALA A 406 -6.75 -10.05 -24.26
C ALA A 406 -6.96 -8.68 -24.94
N HIS A 407 -8.11 -8.04 -24.75
CA HIS A 407 -8.45 -6.74 -25.34
C HIS A 407 -7.98 -5.53 -24.52
N PHE A 408 -7.39 -5.74 -23.33
CA PHE A 408 -6.95 -4.66 -22.45
C PHE A 408 -5.43 -4.60 -22.30
N THR A 409 -4.80 -3.80 -23.12
CA THR A 409 -3.33 -3.62 -23.12
C THR A 409 -2.76 -3.18 -21.78
N SER A 410 -3.47 -2.36 -21.01
CA SER A 410 -3.01 -1.94 -19.67
C SER A 410 -3.03 -3.09 -18.64
N SER A 411 -4.02 -3.96 -18.73
CA SER A 411 -4.17 -5.11 -17.84
C SER A 411 -3.15 -6.20 -18.17
N VAL A 412 -2.95 -6.51 -19.44
CA VAL A 412 -1.91 -7.43 -19.91
C VAL A 412 -0.51 -6.92 -19.53
N GLY A 413 -0.27 -5.61 -19.67
CA GLY A 413 0.99 -4.99 -19.24
C GLY A 413 1.28 -5.20 -17.77
N LYS A 414 0.28 -5.01 -16.90
CA LYS A 414 0.40 -5.26 -15.46
C LYS A 414 0.67 -6.73 -15.13
N TRP A 415 0.00 -7.64 -15.80
CA TRP A 415 0.25 -9.08 -15.66
C TRP A 415 1.68 -9.47 -16.03
N LEU A 416 2.15 -9.00 -17.18
CA LEU A 416 3.52 -9.24 -17.63
C LEU A 416 4.54 -8.63 -16.66
N GLU A 417 4.25 -7.44 -16.13
CA GLU A 417 5.07 -6.77 -15.14
C GLU A 417 5.22 -7.61 -13.87
N THR A 418 4.10 -8.02 -13.26
CA THR A 418 4.13 -8.74 -11.99
C THR A 418 4.76 -10.12 -12.12
N ARG A 419 4.56 -10.82 -13.24
CA ARG A 419 5.22 -12.10 -13.51
C ARG A 419 6.72 -11.95 -13.77
N ALA A 420 7.14 -10.95 -14.54
CA ALA A 420 8.56 -10.71 -14.78
C ALA A 420 9.31 -10.43 -13.47
N ARG A 421 8.75 -9.60 -12.58
CA ARG A 421 9.31 -9.36 -11.25
C ARG A 421 9.41 -10.63 -10.42
N MET A 422 8.39 -11.48 -10.45
CA MET A 422 8.42 -12.75 -9.75
C MET A 422 9.53 -13.66 -10.28
N THR A 423 9.64 -13.81 -11.59
CA THR A 423 10.68 -14.63 -12.22
C THR A 423 12.08 -14.12 -11.86
N THR A 424 12.30 -12.80 -11.91
CA THR A 424 13.59 -12.20 -11.52
C THR A 424 13.87 -12.45 -10.04
N ALA A 425 12.91 -12.21 -9.16
CA ALA A 425 13.09 -12.38 -7.72
C ALA A 425 13.33 -13.86 -7.35
N GLN A 426 12.62 -14.80 -7.97
CA GLN A 426 12.84 -16.23 -7.78
C GLN A 426 14.25 -16.65 -8.19
N ALA A 427 14.71 -16.23 -9.37
CA ALA A 427 16.05 -16.56 -9.85
C ALA A 427 17.14 -15.97 -8.93
N ARG A 428 16.96 -14.72 -8.45
CA ARG A 428 17.92 -14.08 -7.54
C ARG A 428 17.94 -14.73 -6.17
N LEU A 429 16.75 -15.00 -5.62
CA LEU A 429 16.63 -15.62 -4.31
C LEU A 429 17.23 -17.04 -4.31
N SER A 430 16.88 -17.86 -5.32
CA SER A 430 17.47 -19.20 -5.48
C SER A 430 19.00 -19.14 -5.55
N ALA A 431 19.56 -18.27 -6.39
CA ALA A 431 21.02 -18.14 -6.49
C ALA A 431 21.67 -17.71 -5.16
N ALA A 432 21.06 -16.82 -4.39
CA ALA A 432 21.58 -16.37 -3.11
C ALA A 432 21.48 -17.47 -2.03
N THR A 433 20.39 -18.23 -2.01
CA THR A 433 20.20 -19.36 -1.08
C THR A 433 21.15 -20.51 -1.41
N ASP A 434 21.31 -20.86 -2.70
CA ASP A 434 22.23 -21.91 -3.16
C ASP A 434 23.71 -21.58 -2.83
N ALA A 435 24.05 -20.28 -2.89
CA ALA A 435 25.39 -19.81 -2.51
C ALA A 435 25.58 -19.63 -0.99
N GLY A 436 24.54 -19.75 -0.17
CA GLY A 436 24.59 -19.49 1.27
C GLY A 436 24.98 -18.04 1.62
N THR A 437 24.66 -17.07 0.75
CA THR A 437 25.11 -15.67 0.89
C THR A 437 23.98 -14.71 1.28
N LEU A 438 22.79 -15.21 1.55
CA LEU A 438 21.62 -14.38 1.83
C LEU A 438 21.71 -13.76 3.23
N ASP A 439 21.95 -12.47 3.26
CA ASP A 439 22.02 -11.62 4.44
C ASP A 439 21.26 -10.28 4.19
N THR A 440 21.36 -9.33 5.11
CA THR A 440 20.69 -8.02 4.94
C THR A 440 21.21 -7.25 3.73
N PRO A 441 22.52 -7.10 3.47
CA PRO A 441 23.04 -6.44 2.27
C PRO A 441 22.60 -7.11 0.95
N SER A 442 22.68 -8.44 0.86
CA SER A 442 22.27 -9.18 -0.35
C SER A 442 20.76 -9.11 -0.59
N ALA A 443 19.96 -9.14 0.48
CA ALA A 443 18.52 -8.92 0.39
C ALA A 443 18.18 -7.52 -0.09
N LEU A 444 18.87 -6.48 0.41
CA LEU A 444 18.72 -5.12 -0.08
C LEU A 444 19.13 -4.99 -1.55
N ALA A 445 20.22 -5.65 -1.96
CA ALA A 445 20.66 -5.69 -3.36
C ALA A 445 19.62 -6.34 -4.26
N LEU A 446 18.94 -7.41 -3.80
CA LEU A 446 17.81 -8.02 -4.52
C LEU A 446 16.63 -7.05 -4.63
N LEU A 447 16.27 -6.36 -3.55
CA LEU A 447 15.20 -5.36 -3.55
C LEU A 447 15.53 -4.17 -4.46
N ALA A 448 16.80 -3.84 -4.67
CA ALA A 448 17.29 -2.76 -5.53
C ALA A 448 17.52 -3.19 -6.99
N ASP A 449 17.15 -4.43 -7.38
CA ASP A 449 17.41 -4.96 -8.72
C ASP A 449 16.53 -4.30 -9.79
N HIS A 450 17.18 -3.77 -10.83
CA HIS A 450 16.58 -3.13 -12.01
C HIS A 450 16.58 -4.04 -13.25
N GLN A 451 16.92 -5.31 -13.14
CA GLN A 451 16.94 -6.19 -14.28
C GLN A 451 15.56 -6.77 -14.60
N ASP A 452 15.26 -6.85 -15.88
CA ASP A 452 14.09 -7.54 -16.43
C ASP A 452 14.54 -8.89 -16.99
N ALA A 453 14.40 -9.96 -16.21
CA ALA A 453 14.79 -11.30 -16.64
C ALA A 453 14.01 -11.76 -17.89
N ALA A 454 12.77 -11.34 -18.04
CA ALA A 454 11.95 -11.64 -19.24
C ALA A 454 12.45 -10.93 -20.51
N ALA A 455 13.30 -9.92 -20.36
CA ALA A 455 13.94 -9.20 -21.48
C ALA A 455 15.45 -9.47 -21.52
N GLY A 456 15.90 -10.67 -21.15
CA GLY A 456 17.32 -11.05 -21.20
C GLY A 456 18.21 -10.31 -20.20
N GLY A 457 17.64 -9.78 -19.12
CA GLY A 457 18.38 -9.06 -18.09
C GLY A 457 18.62 -7.58 -18.39
N ALA A 458 17.90 -7.00 -19.35
CA ALA A 458 17.98 -5.56 -19.64
C ALA A 458 17.61 -4.75 -18.38
N LYS A 459 18.41 -3.73 -18.06
CA LYS A 459 18.12 -2.80 -16.97
C LYS A 459 17.01 -1.81 -17.36
N ARG A 460 16.11 -1.52 -16.42
CA ARG A 460 14.99 -0.61 -16.60
C ARG A 460 14.74 0.20 -15.32
N SER A 461 14.18 1.39 -15.46
CA SER A 461 13.81 2.25 -14.32
C SER A 461 12.46 1.91 -13.71
N PHE A 462 11.58 1.23 -14.45
CA PHE A 462 10.24 0.87 -13.96
C PHE A 462 9.62 -0.28 -14.78
N GLY A 463 8.47 -0.75 -14.31
CA GLY A 463 7.70 -1.78 -14.98
C GLY A 463 8.05 -3.18 -14.49
N ARG A 464 8.80 -3.96 -15.29
CA ARG A 464 9.06 -5.38 -15.05
C ARG A 464 10.21 -5.67 -14.09
N THR A 465 10.68 -4.68 -13.36
CA THR A 465 11.83 -4.76 -12.43
C THR A 465 11.36 -4.79 -10.97
N ILE A 466 12.17 -5.36 -10.09
CA ILE A 466 11.90 -5.43 -8.66
C ILE A 466 11.92 -4.02 -8.07
N CYS A 467 13.00 -3.27 -8.28
CA CYS A 467 13.06 -1.85 -7.95
C CYS A 467 12.50 -1.02 -9.09
N LYS A 468 11.73 -0.02 -8.75
CA LYS A 468 11.11 0.95 -9.66
C LYS A 468 11.39 2.36 -9.19
N ALA A 469 11.25 3.34 -10.08
CA ALA A 469 11.34 4.76 -9.72
C ALA A 469 10.36 5.18 -8.60
N TYR A 470 9.29 4.42 -8.40
CA TYR A 470 8.27 4.61 -7.36
C TYR A 470 8.24 3.48 -6.31
N SER A 471 9.33 2.76 -6.11
CA SER A 471 9.50 1.90 -4.93
C SER A 471 9.72 2.79 -3.71
N LEU A 472 8.69 2.92 -2.87
CA LEU A 472 8.66 3.90 -1.78
C LEU A 472 9.51 3.45 -0.61
N MET A 473 9.33 2.21 -0.17
CA MET A 473 9.97 1.70 1.03
C MET A 473 10.42 0.26 0.81
N SER A 474 11.61 -0.06 1.32
CA SER A 474 12.06 -1.43 1.52
C SER A 474 12.10 -1.73 3.01
N SER A 475 11.73 -2.95 3.36
CA SER A 475 11.90 -3.47 4.72
C SER A 475 12.45 -4.89 4.70
N ILE A 476 13.25 -5.23 5.70
CA ILE A 476 13.82 -6.55 5.91
C ILE A 476 13.62 -6.91 7.37
N MET A 477 12.88 -7.95 7.63
CA MET A 477 12.62 -8.50 8.96
C MET A 477 13.47 -9.77 9.12
N ARG A 478 14.28 -9.79 10.18
CA ARG A 478 15.19 -10.88 10.50
C ARG A 478 14.75 -11.49 11.82
N ALA A 479 14.19 -12.68 11.77
CA ALA A 479 13.67 -13.35 12.95
C ALA A 479 14.56 -14.52 13.37
N ASP A 480 14.95 -14.54 14.66
CA ASP A 480 15.72 -15.66 15.24
C ASP A 480 14.80 -16.88 15.43
N PRO A 481 15.12 -18.06 14.85
CA PRO A 481 14.33 -19.27 15.02
C PRO A 481 14.27 -19.75 16.48
N ASN A 482 15.26 -19.42 17.28
CA ASN A 482 15.35 -19.79 18.70
C ASN A 482 14.71 -18.78 19.63
N ARG A 483 14.19 -17.68 19.11
CA ARG A 483 13.57 -16.58 19.86
C ARG A 483 14.48 -16.01 20.97
N THR A 484 15.79 -15.96 20.72
CA THR A 484 16.78 -15.40 21.63
C THR A 484 16.52 -13.89 21.81
N PRO A 485 16.36 -13.37 23.03
CA PRO A 485 16.11 -11.96 23.25
C PRO A 485 17.15 -11.05 22.55
N GLY A 486 16.66 -9.99 21.90
CA GLY A 486 17.48 -8.99 21.21
C GLY A 486 18.14 -9.46 19.90
N LYS A 487 17.80 -10.64 19.39
CA LYS A 487 18.29 -11.12 18.08
C LYS A 487 17.35 -10.85 16.92
N ASP A 488 16.09 -10.57 17.17
CA ASP A 488 15.17 -10.14 16.12
C ASP A 488 15.55 -8.76 15.63
N GLU A 489 15.58 -8.59 14.31
CA GLU A 489 15.98 -7.34 13.69
C GLU A 489 14.92 -6.86 12.70
N LEU A 490 14.74 -5.57 12.66
CA LEU A 490 13.92 -4.92 11.65
C LEU A 490 14.71 -3.79 11.00
N TRP A 491 14.79 -3.86 9.67
CA TRP A 491 15.49 -2.92 8.83
C TRP A 491 14.49 -2.25 7.89
N PHE A 492 14.60 -0.93 7.70
CA PHE A 492 13.72 -0.21 6.78
C PHE A 492 14.41 1.02 6.19
N THR A 493 14.03 1.37 4.96
CA THR A 493 14.59 2.53 4.26
C THR A 493 14.00 3.82 4.79
N LEU A 494 14.85 4.83 4.95
CA LEU A 494 14.50 6.11 5.55
C LEU A 494 13.96 7.14 4.52
N GLY A 495 14.03 6.81 3.22
CA GLY A 495 13.82 7.78 2.15
C GLY A 495 15.05 8.68 1.93
N GLY A 496 15.10 9.37 0.78
CA GLY A 496 16.12 10.36 0.47
C GLY A 496 15.76 11.76 0.95
N ASP A 497 16.66 12.71 0.76
CA ASP A 497 16.43 14.15 1.02
C ASP A 497 15.29 14.68 0.15
N ASP A 498 15.17 14.17 -1.07
CA ASP A 498 13.97 14.26 -1.88
C ASP A 498 13.12 12.99 -1.72
N THR A 499 11.82 13.12 -1.66
CA THR A 499 10.90 11.99 -1.58
C THR A 499 10.84 11.17 -2.88
N LEU A 500 11.60 11.53 -3.90
CA LEU A 500 11.61 10.95 -5.26
C LEU A 500 12.69 9.90 -5.47
N THR A 501 13.62 9.74 -4.52
CA THR A 501 14.60 8.66 -4.58
C THR A 501 13.93 7.34 -4.23
N PRO A 502 14.06 6.29 -5.06
CA PRO A 502 13.50 4.98 -4.74
C PRO A 502 14.02 4.45 -3.40
N GLY A 503 13.12 3.92 -2.57
CA GLY A 503 13.44 3.42 -1.23
C GLY A 503 14.67 2.52 -1.18
N PRO A 504 14.81 1.47 -2.03
CA PRO A 504 15.99 0.59 -2.02
C PRO A 504 17.34 1.29 -2.21
N HIS A 505 17.35 2.49 -2.78
CA HIS A 505 18.55 3.31 -3.00
C HIS A 505 18.74 4.40 -1.94
N THR A 506 17.98 4.35 -0.86
CA THR A 506 18.12 5.23 0.30
C THR A 506 18.73 4.46 1.48
N PRO A 507 19.27 5.15 2.52
CA PRO A 507 19.78 4.46 3.68
C PRO A 507 18.75 3.54 4.33
N LEU A 508 19.13 2.31 4.60
CA LEU A 508 18.37 1.30 5.31
C LEU A 508 18.84 1.29 6.77
N ALA A 509 18.01 1.72 7.69
CA ALA A 509 18.31 1.72 9.12
C ALA A 509 17.89 0.39 9.76
N GLY A 510 18.79 -0.20 10.52
CA GLY A 510 18.58 -1.47 11.22
C GLY A 510 18.52 -1.33 12.72
N PHE A 511 17.61 -2.08 13.32
CA PHE A 511 17.38 -2.14 14.76
C PHE A 511 17.21 -3.58 15.24
N ALA A 512 17.85 -3.90 16.37
CA ALA A 512 17.49 -5.07 17.14
C ALA A 512 16.32 -4.70 18.08
N ILE A 513 15.38 -5.62 18.24
CA ILE A 513 14.14 -5.41 19.02
C ILE A 513 14.28 -6.05 20.38
N ASP A 514 14.03 -5.28 21.41
CA ASP A 514 13.81 -5.76 22.77
C ASP A 514 12.29 -5.81 23.03
N TRP A 515 11.75 -7.01 22.96
CA TRP A 515 10.32 -7.24 23.14
C TRP A 515 9.84 -6.90 24.56
N ASP A 516 10.63 -7.20 25.60
CA ASP A 516 10.25 -6.98 27.00
C ASP A 516 10.27 -5.50 27.36
N GLY A 517 11.33 -4.81 26.98
CA GLY A 517 11.46 -3.37 27.17
C GLY A 517 10.60 -2.55 26.22
N LEU A 518 10.02 -3.15 25.18
CA LEU A 518 9.35 -2.49 24.06
C LEU A 518 10.22 -1.35 23.53
N SER A 519 11.47 -1.69 23.18
CA SER A 519 12.51 -0.76 22.79
C SER A 519 13.39 -1.32 21.67
N VAL A 520 14.23 -0.46 21.11
CA VAL A 520 15.14 -0.83 20.03
C VAL A 520 16.57 -0.39 20.32
N SER A 521 17.52 -1.13 19.78
CA SER A 521 18.92 -0.72 19.71
C SER A 521 19.42 -0.68 18.27
N ALA A 522 20.12 0.41 17.91
CA ALA A 522 20.62 0.59 16.55
C ALA A 522 21.66 -0.49 16.17
N LYS A 523 21.47 -1.15 15.04
CA LYS A 523 22.39 -2.12 14.45
C LYS A 523 23.35 -1.47 13.47
N GLY A 524 22.84 -0.58 12.61
CA GLY A 524 23.64 0.06 11.59
C GLY A 524 22.83 0.74 10.51
N LEU A 525 23.54 1.23 9.50
CA LEU A 525 22.99 1.70 8.25
C LEU A 525 23.58 0.87 7.12
N GLU A 526 22.71 0.35 6.25
CA GLU A 526 23.09 -0.30 5.02
C GLU A 526 22.66 0.56 3.82
N THR A 527 23.36 0.41 2.71
CA THR A 527 22.99 1.05 1.44
C THR A 527 23.11 0.01 0.33
N ALA A 528 22.15 -0.02 -0.57
CA ALA A 528 22.30 -0.83 -1.77
C ALA A 528 23.54 -0.40 -2.56
N SER A 529 24.08 -1.29 -3.37
CA SER A 529 25.17 -1.00 -4.29
C SER A 529 24.83 0.25 -5.12
N THR A 530 25.80 1.12 -5.28
CA THR A 530 25.63 2.41 -5.96
C THR A 530 25.16 2.21 -7.40
N VAL A 531 24.00 2.78 -7.72
CA VAL A 531 23.62 3.07 -9.10
C VAL A 531 24.42 4.29 -9.59
N SER A 532 24.67 4.38 -10.89
CA SER A 532 25.35 5.55 -11.46
C SER A 532 24.54 6.83 -11.27
N ALA A 533 25.18 7.98 -11.39
CA ALA A 533 24.50 9.27 -11.33
C ALA A 533 23.43 9.40 -12.43
N ALA A 534 23.69 8.87 -13.62
CA ALA A 534 22.73 8.85 -14.72
C ALA A 534 21.50 7.98 -14.39
N GLU A 535 21.72 6.75 -13.87
CA GLU A 535 20.63 5.88 -13.43
C GLU A 535 19.75 6.54 -12.36
N MET A 536 20.37 7.17 -11.36
CA MET A 536 19.64 7.88 -10.31
C MET A 536 18.86 9.08 -10.88
N THR A 537 19.46 9.83 -11.81
CA THR A 537 18.80 10.96 -12.48
C THR A 537 17.60 10.49 -13.28
N ALA A 538 17.72 9.38 -14.01
CA ALA A 538 16.60 8.80 -14.77
C ALA A 538 15.42 8.45 -13.86
N MET A 539 15.68 7.79 -12.73
CA MET A 539 14.64 7.42 -11.77
C MET A 539 13.96 8.63 -11.13
N ARG A 540 14.74 9.58 -10.63
CA ARG A 540 14.22 10.80 -9.98
C ARG A 540 13.43 11.67 -10.95
N ALA A 541 13.92 11.87 -12.15
CA ALA A 541 13.22 12.64 -13.16
C ALA A 541 11.92 11.98 -13.57
N TYR A 542 11.90 10.65 -13.70
CA TYR A 542 10.66 9.93 -13.94
C TYR A 542 9.67 10.06 -12.78
N ALA A 543 10.11 9.88 -11.54
CA ALA A 543 9.28 10.06 -10.35
C ALA A 543 8.74 11.50 -10.25
N SER A 544 9.57 12.51 -10.55
CA SER A 544 9.19 13.92 -10.64
C SER A 544 8.10 14.16 -11.68
N ALA A 545 8.24 13.58 -12.88
CA ALA A 545 7.24 13.67 -13.93
C ALA A 545 5.91 13.06 -13.49
N MET A 546 5.95 11.87 -12.88
CA MET A 546 4.76 11.19 -12.36
C MET A 546 4.11 12.01 -11.24
N GLN A 547 4.89 12.53 -10.29
CA GLN A 547 4.37 13.40 -9.24
C GLN A 547 3.73 14.67 -9.80
N ALA A 548 4.39 15.32 -10.75
CA ALA A 548 3.85 16.53 -11.37
C ALA A 548 2.54 16.27 -12.12
N TYR A 549 2.43 15.13 -12.79
CA TYR A 549 1.25 14.78 -13.58
C TYR A 549 0.10 14.24 -12.73
N ASP A 550 0.38 13.29 -11.84
CA ASP A 550 -0.63 12.61 -11.02
C ASP A 550 -0.97 13.36 -9.72
N ARG A 551 -0.04 14.15 -9.21
CA ARG A 551 -0.12 14.87 -7.93
C ARG A 551 0.35 16.32 -8.07
N PRO A 552 -0.31 17.12 -8.91
CA PRO A 552 0.15 18.48 -9.15
C PRO A 552 0.20 19.28 -7.85
N ARG A 553 1.32 19.97 -7.65
CA ARG A 553 1.56 20.82 -6.50
C ARG A 553 1.56 22.30 -6.91
N GLN A 554 1.16 23.15 -5.98
CA GLN A 554 1.33 24.60 -6.10
C GLN A 554 2.82 24.96 -6.02
N PRO A 555 3.21 26.18 -6.43
CA PRO A 555 4.61 26.63 -6.34
C PRO A 555 5.22 26.58 -4.94
N ASP A 556 4.40 26.62 -3.89
CA ASP A 556 4.80 26.47 -2.49
C ASP A 556 4.98 25.01 -2.04
N GLY A 557 4.87 24.04 -2.96
CA GLY A 557 4.97 22.61 -2.69
C GLY A 557 3.70 21.96 -2.13
N GLN A 558 2.65 22.73 -1.82
CA GLN A 558 1.40 22.18 -1.33
C GLN A 558 0.57 21.61 -2.47
N MET A 559 -0.19 20.55 -2.17
CA MET A 559 -1.13 20.01 -3.15
C MET A 559 -2.27 21.00 -3.42
N PHE A 560 -2.74 21.00 -4.65
CA PHE A 560 -3.92 21.79 -4.99
C PHE A 560 -5.12 21.32 -4.15
N ARG A 561 -5.83 22.30 -3.55
CA ARG A 561 -7.08 22.05 -2.82
C ARG A 561 -8.29 21.98 -3.76
N ARG A 562 -8.11 22.23 -5.03
CA ARG A 562 -9.08 22.20 -6.12
C ARG A 562 -8.42 21.64 -7.37
N GLN A 563 -9.23 21.26 -8.34
CA GLN A 563 -8.68 20.91 -9.66
C GLN A 563 -7.95 22.12 -10.27
N PRO A 564 -6.76 21.91 -10.83
CA PRO A 564 -6.04 22.94 -11.52
C PRO A 564 -6.83 23.46 -12.73
N THR A 565 -6.81 24.77 -12.94
CA THR A 565 -7.37 25.38 -14.15
C THR A 565 -6.66 24.88 -15.42
N ARG A 566 -7.29 25.08 -16.59
CA ARG A 566 -6.65 24.72 -17.87
C ARG A 566 -5.28 25.36 -18.06
N GLY A 567 -5.09 26.58 -17.58
CA GLY A 567 -3.79 27.28 -17.64
C GLY A 567 -2.76 26.65 -16.72
N GLU A 568 -3.15 26.30 -15.49
CA GLU A 568 -2.32 25.58 -14.54
C GLU A 568 -1.99 24.17 -15.06
N MET A 569 -2.96 23.43 -15.59
CA MET A 569 -2.73 22.11 -16.18
C MET A 569 -1.77 22.14 -17.37
N ARG A 570 -1.77 23.20 -18.20
CA ARG A 570 -0.77 23.35 -19.28
C ARG A 570 0.64 23.50 -18.69
N LYS A 571 0.80 24.30 -17.63
CA LYS A 571 2.11 24.45 -16.95
C LYS A 571 2.55 23.13 -16.31
N ILE A 572 1.65 22.43 -15.61
CA ILE A 572 1.91 21.13 -15.00
C ILE A 572 2.38 20.12 -16.06
N ARG A 573 1.67 20.03 -17.18
CA ARG A 573 2.05 19.14 -18.29
C ARG A 573 3.40 19.51 -18.90
N ALA A 574 3.70 20.79 -19.03
CA ALA A 574 5.00 21.23 -19.53
C ALA A 574 6.13 20.82 -18.59
N VAL A 575 5.94 20.95 -17.26
CA VAL A 575 6.91 20.48 -16.28
C VAL A 575 7.07 18.95 -16.35
N ALA A 576 5.97 18.20 -16.38
CA ALA A 576 6.03 16.75 -16.47
C ALA A 576 6.74 16.27 -17.74
N LEU A 577 6.49 16.90 -18.89
CA LEU A 577 7.18 16.59 -20.15
C LEU A 577 8.69 16.89 -20.06
N ALA A 578 9.08 18.04 -19.52
CA ALA A 578 10.50 18.38 -19.35
C ALA A 578 11.23 17.37 -18.46
N GLU A 579 10.59 16.90 -17.37
CA GLU A 579 11.15 15.87 -16.51
C GLU A 579 11.22 14.51 -17.20
N LEU A 580 10.24 14.15 -18.06
CA LEU A 580 10.30 12.94 -18.86
C LEU A 580 11.43 12.98 -19.88
N ASP A 581 11.62 14.11 -20.58
CA ASP A 581 12.75 14.29 -21.51
C ASP A 581 14.09 14.13 -20.76
N ARG A 582 14.21 14.69 -19.56
CA ARG A 582 15.37 14.52 -18.70
C ARG A 582 15.57 13.05 -18.29
N ALA A 583 14.48 12.34 -17.96
CA ALA A 583 14.53 10.93 -17.62
C ALA A 583 14.99 10.06 -18.79
N VAL A 584 14.50 10.35 -20.00
CA VAL A 584 14.91 9.67 -21.24
C VAL A 584 16.40 9.86 -21.51
N ALA A 585 16.87 11.13 -21.51
CA ALA A 585 18.27 11.43 -21.75
C ALA A 585 19.21 10.76 -20.74
N ALA A 586 18.85 10.78 -19.45
CA ALA A 586 19.63 10.12 -18.41
C ALA A 586 19.59 8.58 -18.52
N ALA A 587 18.48 8.01 -18.94
CA ALA A 587 18.36 6.57 -19.15
C ALA A 587 19.21 6.12 -20.36
N GLU A 588 19.27 6.91 -21.42
CA GLU A 588 20.14 6.66 -22.57
C GLU A 588 21.61 6.75 -22.17
N GLU A 589 22.00 7.76 -21.40
CA GLU A 589 23.34 7.89 -20.84
C GLU A 589 23.72 6.68 -19.94
N ALA A 590 22.77 6.17 -19.17
CA ALA A 590 22.95 4.99 -18.33
C ALA A 590 22.96 3.67 -19.11
N GLY A 591 22.70 3.70 -20.41
CA GLY A 591 22.57 2.51 -21.25
C GLY A 591 21.30 1.70 -20.97
N TRP A 592 20.29 2.30 -20.36
CA TRP A 592 19.02 1.63 -20.07
C TRP A 592 18.15 1.54 -21.33
N GLN A 593 17.71 0.32 -21.64
CA GLN A 593 16.80 0.05 -22.73
C GLN A 593 15.36 -0.02 -22.21
N ASP A 594 14.80 1.13 -21.84
CA ASP A 594 13.43 1.18 -21.35
C ASP A 594 12.45 1.64 -22.44
N PRO A 595 11.69 0.70 -23.09
CA PRO A 595 10.76 1.07 -24.12
C PRO A 595 9.61 1.95 -23.63
N ALA A 596 9.34 1.98 -22.30
CA ALA A 596 8.26 2.77 -21.77
C ALA A 596 8.51 4.29 -21.89
N PHE A 597 9.76 4.75 -21.89
CA PHE A 597 10.08 6.14 -22.15
C PHE A 597 9.69 6.61 -23.56
N ARG A 598 9.52 5.71 -24.51
CA ARG A 598 9.12 6.05 -25.88
C ARG A 598 7.61 6.20 -26.08
N TYR A 599 6.79 5.86 -25.06
CA TYR A 599 5.33 5.82 -25.17
C TYR A 599 4.62 6.71 -24.14
N ILE A 600 5.36 7.47 -23.35
CA ILE A 600 4.82 8.47 -22.42
C ILE A 600 4.90 9.85 -23.06
#